data_d217804d03b26d5cbeb6546774a7237a
#
_entry.id   d217804d03b26d5cbeb6546774a7237a
#
_cell.length_a   1.000
_cell.length_b   1.000
_cell.length_c   1.000
_cell.angle_alpha   90.00
_cell.angle_beta   90.00
_cell.angle_gamma   90.00
#
_symmetry.space_group_name_H-M   'P 1'
#
loop_
_entity.id
_entity.type
_entity.pdbx_description
1 polymer ?
#
loop_
_entity_poly.entity_id
_entity_poly.type
_entity_poly.pdbx_seq_one_letter_code
_entity_poly.pdbx_strand_id
1 'polypeptide(L)'
;MGWKVELNWMLTFLPMMRAEKARQGFTLLELTFATIVISLILGLTIPQLQSVMTQVPQQELSYLTRTLRQLRNDAILQNRTYWLVFDLQNQKIRIDEEYGGEREAFADDHPEHTLRPHLIPETWEISAVLLTQEERDLIQPEEVEILVDNSGFVTPFRYQFREREQPEETWEIATKGLLGRVEMLHPNTEDS
;
A
#
# COMPACT_ATOMS: atom_id res chain seq x y z
N MET A 1 4.54 94.75 -29.82
CA MET A 1 5.94 94.73 -29.29
C MET A 1 5.91 93.66 -28.21
N GLY A 2 6.35 92.46 -28.50
CA GLY A 2 6.28 91.32 -27.62
C GLY A 2 7.66 90.97 -27.13
N TRP A 3 7.73 90.57 -25.88
CA TRP A 3 8.88 89.88 -25.32
C TRP A 3 8.42 88.49 -24.88
N LYS A 4 8.76 87.50 -25.70
CA LYS A 4 8.78 86.11 -25.27
C LYS A 4 10.14 85.80 -24.70
N VAL A 5 10.16 85.56 -23.38
CA VAL A 5 11.37 85.06 -22.71
C VAL A 5 11.20 83.55 -22.61
N GLU A 6 12.07 82.84 -23.27
CA GLU A 6 12.21 81.38 -23.15
C GLU A 6 12.76 80.96 -21.84
N LEU A 7 11.95 80.19 -21.08
CA LEU A 7 12.36 79.46 -19.87
C LEU A 7 12.35 77.96 -20.21
N ASN A 8 13.40 77.51 -20.89
CA ASN A 8 13.46 76.13 -21.38
C ASN A 8 14.76 75.39 -21.12
N TRP A 9 15.39 75.61 -19.94
CA TRP A 9 16.61 74.82 -19.67
C TRP A 9 16.85 74.49 -18.19
N MET A 10 15.76 74.31 -17.41
CA MET A 10 15.88 74.03 -16.00
C MET A 10 15.35 72.66 -15.59
N LEU A 11 15.24 71.69 -16.55
CA LEU A 11 14.71 70.33 -16.28
C LEU A 11 15.70 69.22 -16.66
N THR A 12 17.01 69.48 -16.63
CA THR A 12 17.98 68.47 -17.06
C THR A 12 19.08 68.24 -16.00
N PHE A 13 18.74 67.96 -14.79
CA PHE A 13 19.71 67.32 -13.84
C PHE A 13 18.98 66.70 -12.67
N LEU A 14 18.18 65.67 -12.93
CA LEU A 14 17.89 64.67 -11.89
C LEU A 14 18.89 63.53 -12.11
N PRO A 15 19.86 63.29 -11.22
CA PRO A 15 20.65 62.10 -11.33
C PRO A 15 19.75 60.92 -10.99
N MET A 16 19.55 60.07 -11.97
CA MET A 16 18.91 58.78 -11.86
C MET A 16 19.75 57.97 -10.87
N MET A 17 19.41 58.00 -9.58
CA MET A 17 19.94 57.11 -8.57
C MET A 17 19.46 55.70 -8.95
N ARG A 18 20.24 55.05 -9.78
CA ARG A 18 20.15 53.62 -10.02
C ARG A 18 20.51 52.94 -8.72
N ALA A 19 19.51 52.54 -7.97
CA ALA A 19 19.70 51.67 -6.81
C ALA A 19 20.37 50.39 -7.31
N GLU A 20 21.68 50.31 -7.22
CA GLU A 20 22.41 49.06 -7.30
C GLU A 20 21.88 48.16 -6.21
N LYS A 21 21.01 47.22 -6.61
CA LYS A 21 20.61 46.11 -5.77
C LYS A 21 21.90 45.35 -5.43
N ALA A 22 22.48 45.64 -4.30
CA ALA A 22 23.60 44.87 -3.79
C ALA A 22 23.20 43.40 -3.79
N ARG A 23 23.83 42.62 -4.63
CA ARG A 23 23.73 41.18 -4.61
C ARG A 23 24.38 40.74 -3.30
N GLN A 24 23.57 40.65 -2.25
CA GLN A 24 23.99 40.04 -0.99
C GLN A 24 24.24 38.56 -1.28
N GLY A 25 25.50 38.17 -1.37
CA GLY A 25 25.87 36.77 -1.41
C GLY A 25 25.54 36.12 -0.08
N PHE A 26 25.13 34.85 -0.11
CA PHE A 26 24.90 34.06 1.09
C PHE A 26 26.18 34.01 1.93
N THR A 27 26.05 34.25 3.23
CA THR A 27 27.17 34.11 4.14
C THR A 27 27.45 32.63 4.40
N LEU A 28 28.68 32.26 4.66
CA LEU A 28 29.06 30.87 4.98
C LEU A 28 28.29 30.35 6.21
N LEU A 29 27.98 31.23 7.14
CA LEU A 29 27.19 30.93 8.34
C LEU A 29 25.73 30.60 7.97
N GLU A 30 25.12 31.31 7.02
CA GLU A 30 23.76 31.07 6.56
C GLU A 30 23.66 29.74 5.82
N LEU A 31 24.68 29.40 5.01
CA LEU A 31 24.74 28.09 4.32
C LEU A 31 24.87 26.96 5.35
N THR A 32 25.73 27.07 6.35
CA THR A 32 25.89 26.05 7.39
C THR A 32 24.61 25.88 8.21
N PHE A 33 23.92 26.98 8.56
CA PHE A 33 22.65 26.91 9.25
C PHE A 33 21.56 26.22 8.39
N ALA A 34 21.47 26.60 7.12
CA ALA A 34 20.53 25.99 6.19
C ALA A 34 20.78 24.47 6.04
N THR A 35 22.04 24.02 5.93
CA THR A 35 22.36 22.59 5.83
C THR A 35 22.03 21.83 7.11
N ILE A 36 22.23 22.42 8.28
CA ILE A 36 21.82 21.81 9.55
C ILE A 36 20.31 21.64 9.63
N VAL A 37 19.54 22.68 9.26
CA VAL A 37 18.07 22.61 9.26
C VAL A 37 17.55 21.55 8.28
N ILE A 38 18.09 21.51 7.06
CA ILE A 38 17.72 20.50 6.05
C ILE A 38 18.05 19.10 6.56
N SER A 39 19.24 18.89 7.12
CA SER A 39 19.64 17.59 7.68
C SER A 39 18.73 17.15 8.84
N LEU A 40 18.28 18.07 9.67
CA LEU A 40 17.33 17.79 10.75
C LEU A 40 15.96 17.37 10.20
N ILE A 41 15.45 18.10 9.20
CA ILE A 41 14.17 17.77 8.56
C ILE A 41 14.24 16.39 7.88
N LEU A 42 15.28 16.12 7.10
CA LEU A 42 15.48 14.83 6.45
C LEU A 42 15.62 13.70 7.48
N GLY A 43 16.38 13.91 8.54
CA GLY A 43 16.55 12.92 9.61
C GLY A 43 15.27 12.54 10.34
N LEU A 44 14.30 13.47 10.44
CA LEU A 44 12.99 13.21 11.03
C LEU A 44 12.00 12.59 10.04
N THR A 45 12.14 12.89 8.75
CA THR A 45 11.17 12.48 7.72
C THR A 45 11.44 11.06 7.19
N ILE A 46 12.72 10.68 7.01
CA ILE A 46 13.11 9.36 6.46
C ILE A 46 12.54 8.18 7.27
N PRO A 47 12.64 8.13 8.63
CA PRO A 47 12.10 6.98 9.36
C PRO A 47 10.58 6.88 9.29
N GLN A 48 9.86 7.99 9.07
CA GLN A 48 8.41 7.96 8.91
C GLN A 48 7.99 7.37 7.56
N LEU A 49 8.75 7.58 6.49
CA LEU A 49 8.49 6.99 5.18
C LEU A 49 8.68 5.47 5.21
N GLN A 50 9.70 4.97 5.89
CA GLN A 50 9.93 3.53 6.03
C GLN A 50 8.81 2.83 6.81
N SER A 51 8.21 3.48 7.81
CA SER A 51 7.09 2.90 8.56
C SER A 51 5.81 2.75 7.74
N VAL A 52 5.60 3.59 6.73
CA VAL A 52 4.43 3.50 5.83
C VAL A 52 4.56 2.31 4.88
N MET A 53 5.76 2.03 4.37
CA MET A 53 6.02 0.92 3.45
C MET A 53 5.79 -0.46 4.08
N THR A 54 5.98 -0.62 5.40
CA THR A 54 5.75 -1.88 6.11
C THR A 54 4.32 -2.05 6.65
N GLN A 55 3.46 -1.04 6.53
CA GLN A 55 2.10 -1.09 7.08
C GLN A 55 1.18 -2.02 6.29
N VAL A 56 1.24 -2.01 4.96
CA VAL A 56 0.34 -2.83 4.12
C VAL A 56 0.56 -4.33 4.36
N PRO A 57 1.79 -4.88 4.35
CA PRO A 57 2.02 -6.29 4.67
C PRO A 57 1.48 -6.70 6.04
N GLN A 58 1.62 -5.87 7.05
CA GLN A 58 1.08 -6.13 8.39
C GLN A 58 -0.45 -6.08 8.42
N GLN A 59 -1.07 -5.20 7.64
CA GLN A 59 -2.52 -5.12 7.49
C GLN A 59 -3.07 -6.36 6.80
N GLU A 60 -2.44 -6.81 5.70
CA GLU A 60 -2.81 -8.03 4.98
C GLU A 60 -2.71 -9.28 5.87
N LEU A 61 -1.60 -9.43 6.60
CA LEU A 61 -1.44 -10.51 7.57
C LEU A 61 -2.53 -10.48 8.64
N SER A 62 -2.84 -9.29 9.17
CA SER A 62 -3.87 -9.11 10.19
C SER A 62 -5.26 -9.41 9.65
N TYR A 63 -5.56 -8.97 8.42
CA TYR A 63 -6.81 -9.26 7.74
C TYR A 63 -6.98 -10.77 7.56
N LEU A 64 -6.05 -11.46 6.92
CA LEU A 64 -6.13 -12.90 6.69
C LEU A 64 -6.22 -13.70 7.99
N THR A 65 -5.45 -13.32 9.01
CA THR A 65 -5.48 -13.99 10.32
C THR A 65 -6.87 -13.90 10.97
N ARG A 66 -7.51 -12.72 10.93
CA ARG A 66 -8.84 -12.50 11.51
C ARG A 66 -9.90 -13.22 10.69
N THR A 67 -9.88 -13.06 9.38
CA THR A 67 -10.84 -13.65 8.46
C THR A 67 -10.82 -15.18 8.54
N LEU A 68 -9.66 -15.81 8.42
CA LEU A 68 -9.57 -17.27 8.50
C LEU A 68 -9.99 -17.81 9.87
N ARG A 69 -9.64 -17.10 10.94
CA ARG A 69 -10.12 -17.49 12.29
C ARG A 69 -11.64 -17.45 12.39
N GLN A 70 -12.25 -16.39 11.86
CA GLN A 70 -13.69 -16.24 11.86
C GLN A 70 -14.36 -17.29 10.99
N LEU A 71 -13.95 -17.43 9.72
CA LEU A 71 -14.51 -18.42 8.79
C LEU A 71 -14.47 -19.84 9.38
N ARG A 72 -13.36 -20.22 10.00
CA ARG A 72 -13.25 -21.53 10.68
C ARG A 72 -14.24 -21.69 11.83
N ASN A 73 -14.37 -20.66 12.66
CA ASN A 73 -15.31 -20.71 13.77
C ASN A 73 -16.75 -20.84 13.26
N ASP A 74 -17.10 -20.05 12.24
CA ASP A 74 -18.43 -20.06 11.64
C ASP A 74 -18.70 -21.39 10.91
N ALA A 75 -17.70 -21.91 10.19
CA ALA A 75 -17.78 -23.21 9.51
C ALA A 75 -18.14 -24.35 10.49
N ILE A 76 -17.44 -24.40 11.62
CA ILE A 76 -17.69 -25.41 12.66
C ILE A 76 -19.04 -25.18 13.35
N LEU A 77 -19.34 -23.93 13.75
CA LEU A 77 -20.54 -23.62 14.52
C LEU A 77 -21.83 -23.73 13.72
N GLN A 78 -21.79 -23.34 12.46
CA GLN A 78 -22.95 -23.32 11.57
C GLN A 78 -23.03 -24.56 10.66
N ASN A 79 -22.00 -25.42 10.69
CA ASN A 79 -21.86 -26.60 9.81
C ASN A 79 -21.96 -26.21 8.33
N ARG A 80 -21.21 -25.17 7.93
CA ARG A 80 -21.20 -24.62 6.58
C ARG A 80 -19.80 -24.68 6.00
N THR A 81 -19.73 -24.58 4.69
CA THR A 81 -18.47 -24.48 3.94
C THR A 81 -18.30 -23.07 3.43
N TYR A 82 -17.08 -22.54 3.53
CA TYR A 82 -16.73 -21.21 3.03
C TYR A 82 -15.60 -21.31 2.02
N TRP A 83 -15.59 -20.36 1.12
CA TRP A 83 -14.56 -20.21 0.11
C TRP A 83 -13.95 -18.83 0.22
N LEU A 84 -12.63 -18.75 0.45
CA LEU A 84 -11.89 -17.51 0.33
C LEU A 84 -11.37 -17.43 -1.10
N VAL A 85 -11.88 -16.48 -1.87
CA VAL A 85 -11.62 -16.35 -3.31
C VAL A 85 -10.73 -15.15 -3.55
N PHE A 86 -9.56 -15.41 -4.09
CA PHE A 86 -8.62 -14.38 -4.54
C PHE A 86 -8.89 -14.09 -6.02
N ASP A 87 -9.44 -12.92 -6.30
CA ASP A 87 -9.66 -12.42 -7.66
C ASP A 87 -8.43 -11.59 -8.07
N LEU A 88 -7.59 -12.19 -8.92
CA LEU A 88 -6.33 -11.58 -9.36
C LEU A 88 -6.55 -10.48 -10.40
N GLN A 89 -7.65 -10.51 -11.14
CA GLN A 89 -7.98 -9.47 -12.12
C GLN A 89 -8.43 -8.18 -11.43
N ASN A 90 -9.34 -8.31 -10.46
CA ASN A 90 -9.92 -7.16 -9.76
C ASN A 90 -9.14 -6.80 -8.48
N GLN A 91 -8.04 -7.51 -8.19
CA GLN A 91 -7.17 -7.25 -7.02
C GLN A 91 -7.97 -7.23 -5.71
N LYS A 92 -8.80 -8.25 -5.52
CA LYS A 92 -9.77 -8.31 -4.45
C LYS A 92 -9.84 -9.71 -3.85
N ILE A 93 -10.10 -9.79 -2.55
CA ILE A 93 -10.39 -11.02 -1.83
C ILE A 93 -11.85 -10.99 -1.43
N ARG A 94 -12.63 -11.99 -1.82
CA ARG A 94 -14.03 -12.15 -1.42
C ARG A 94 -14.24 -13.46 -0.69
N ILE A 95 -15.36 -13.57 -0.02
CA ILE A 95 -15.77 -14.76 0.71
C ILE A 95 -17.11 -15.21 0.14
N ASP A 96 -17.16 -16.47 -0.22
CA ASP A 96 -18.39 -17.12 -0.64
C ASP A 96 -18.79 -18.16 0.42
N GLU A 97 -20.08 -18.28 0.68
CA GLU A 97 -20.67 -19.29 1.54
C GLU A 97 -21.36 -20.36 0.71
N GLU A 98 -21.19 -21.62 1.08
CA GLU A 98 -21.90 -22.73 0.46
C GLU A 98 -22.85 -23.36 1.49
N TYR A 99 -24.13 -23.34 1.15
CA TYR A 99 -25.18 -23.95 1.96
C TYR A 99 -26.18 -24.69 1.08
N GLY A 100 -26.43 -25.96 1.39
CA GLY A 100 -27.39 -26.78 0.61
C GLY A 100 -26.99 -27.05 -0.84
N GLY A 101 -25.73 -26.86 -1.22
CA GLY A 101 -25.20 -26.99 -2.58
C GLY A 101 -25.33 -25.71 -3.42
N GLU A 102 -25.83 -24.65 -2.85
CA GLU A 102 -25.83 -23.31 -3.45
C GLU A 102 -24.68 -22.49 -2.86
N ARG A 103 -23.97 -21.76 -3.71
CA ARG A 103 -22.85 -20.92 -3.35
C ARG A 103 -23.20 -19.47 -3.62
N GLU A 104 -23.02 -18.62 -2.61
CA GLU A 104 -23.33 -17.21 -2.67
C GLU A 104 -22.16 -16.39 -2.10
N ALA A 105 -21.78 -15.33 -2.79
CA ALA A 105 -20.78 -14.38 -2.32
C ALA A 105 -21.37 -13.44 -1.27
N PHE A 106 -20.60 -13.12 -0.22
CA PHE A 106 -21.01 -12.09 0.73
C PHE A 106 -21.02 -10.71 0.07
N ALA A 107 -22.06 -9.97 0.38
CA ALA A 107 -22.25 -8.62 -0.13
C ALA A 107 -21.23 -7.61 0.47
N ASP A 108 -21.00 -6.51 -0.24
CA ASP A 108 -20.09 -5.44 0.18
C ASP A 108 -20.54 -4.76 1.49
N ASP A 109 -21.83 -4.84 1.84
CA ASP A 109 -22.43 -4.27 3.04
C ASP A 109 -22.68 -5.29 4.15
N HIS A 110 -22.06 -6.49 4.06
CA HIS A 110 -22.21 -7.51 5.11
C HIS A 110 -22.01 -6.91 6.50
N PRO A 111 -22.86 -7.25 7.51
CA PRO A 111 -22.80 -6.64 8.83
C PRO A 111 -21.44 -6.85 9.51
N GLU A 112 -20.82 -8.00 9.31
CA GLU A 112 -19.49 -8.31 9.81
C GLU A 112 -18.40 -7.82 8.86
N HIS A 113 -17.65 -6.84 9.31
CA HIS A 113 -16.63 -6.16 8.51
C HIS A 113 -15.53 -7.09 7.98
N THR A 114 -15.21 -8.16 8.73
CA THR A 114 -14.20 -9.16 8.34
C THR A 114 -14.64 -10.08 7.22
N LEU A 115 -15.94 -10.17 6.95
CA LEU A 115 -16.51 -10.99 5.88
C LEU A 115 -16.81 -10.18 4.62
N ARG A 116 -16.60 -8.87 4.66
CA ARG A 116 -16.74 -8.03 3.46
C ARG A 116 -15.60 -8.28 2.48
N PRO A 117 -15.85 -8.09 1.19
CA PRO A 117 -14.79 -8.11 0.20
C PRO A 117 -13.67 -7.12 0.56
N HIS A 118 -12.43 -7.59 0.50
CA HIS A 118 -11.24 -6.81 0.80
C HIS A 118 -10.54 -6.42 -0.50
N LEU A 119 -10.37 -5.13 -0.71
CA LEU A 119 -9.64 -4.58 -1.85
C LEU A 119 -8.19 -4.34 -1.45
N ILE A 120 -7.27 -4.81 -2.28
CA ILE A 120 -5.86 -4.50 -2.13
C ILE A 120 -5.65 -3.01 -2.49
N PRO A 121 -4.84 -2.26 -1.73
CA PRO A 121 -4.53 -0.87 -2.05
C PRO A 121 -3.98 -0.73 -3.48
N GLU A 122 -4.35 0.33 -4.20
CA GLU A 122 -3.98 0.53 -5.61
C GLU A 122 -2.46 0.51 -5.89
N THR A 123 -1.66 0.87 -4.89
CA THR A 123 -0.20 0.83 -4.96
C THR A 123 0.38 -0.59 -4.89
N TRP A 124 -0.44 -1.57 -4.49
CA TRP A 124 -0.07 -2.97 -4.32
C TRP A 124 -0.81 -3.85 -5.32
N GLU A 125 -0.32 -5.05 -5.54
CA GLU A 125 -0.99 -6.06 -6.37
C GLU A 125 -0.77 -7.46 -5.82
N ILE A 126 -1.78 -8.31 -6.00
CA ILE A 126 -1.66 -9.75 -5.81
C ILE A 126 -0.81 -10.28 -6.98
N SER A 127 0.35 -10.80 -6.68
CA SER A 127 1.23 -11.36 -7.71
C SER A 127 0.99 -12.84 -7.96
N ALA A 128 0.69 -13.60 -6.91
CA ALA A 128 0.39 -15.02 -7.01
C ALA A 128 -0.39 -15.55 -5.80
N VAL A 129 -1.18 -16.60 -6.04
CA VAL A 129 -1.72 -17.44 -4.97
C VAL A 129 -1.44 -18.90 -5.34
N LEU A 130 -0.63 -19.57 -4.54
CA LEU A 130 -0.16 -20.94 -4.80
C LEU A 130 -0.83 -21.91 -3.82
N LEU A 131 -1.38 -22.98 -4.33
CA LEU A 131 -1.89 -24.09 -3.51
C LEU A 131 -0.76 -25.08 -3.25
N THR A 132 -0.44 -25.33 -2.00
CA THR A 132 0.72 -26.14 -1.58
C THR A 132 0.65 -27.61 -2.05
N GLN A 133 -0.51 -28.09 -2.52
CA GLN A 133 -0.69 -29.49 -2.97
C GLN A 133 -0.53 -29.68 -4.47
N GLU A 134 -0.53 -28.61 -5.26
CA GLU A 134 -0.34 -28.67 -6.71
C GLU A 134 0.74 -27.66 -7.10
N GLU A 135 1.91 -28.13 -7.53
CA GLU A 135 2.81 -27.33 -8.37
C GLU A 135 2.09 -27.11 -9.69
N ARG A 136 1.17 -26.14 -9.74
CA ARG A 136 0.54 -25.75 -10.98
C ARG A 136 1.49 -24.87 -11.75
N ASP A 137 1.98 -25.45 -12.82
CA ASP A 137 2.71 -24.75 -13.86
C ASP A 137 2.02 -23.42 -14.25
N LEU A 138 2.67 -22.30 -13.91
CA LEU A 138 2.88 -21.05 -14.66
C LEU A 138 1.69 -20.30 -15.29
N ILE A 139 0.48 -20.81 -15.36
CA ILE A 139 -0.69 -20.04 -15.77
C ILE A 139 -1.51 -19.77 -14.52
N GLN A 140 -1.39 -18.56 -14.01
CA GLN A 140 -2.21 -18.13 -12.88
C GLN A 140 -3.67 -18.04 -13.33
N PRO A 141 -4.59 -18.75 -12.67
CA PRO A 141 -6.01 -18.60 -12.95
C PRO A 141 -6.45 -17.17 -12.57
N GLU A 142 -7.51 -16.69 -13.19
CA GLU A 142 -8.10 -15.39 -12.87
C GLU A 142 -8.55 -15.32 -11.41
N GLU A 143 -9.02 -16.44 -10.89
CA GLU A 143 -9.45 -16.60 -9.50
C GLU A 143 -8.84 -17.86 -8.88
N VAL A 144 -8.41 -17.76 -7.63
CA VAL A 144 -7.93 -18.88 -6.81
C VAL A 144 -8.82 -19.04 -5.59
N GLU A 145 -9.31 -20.25 -5.39
CA GLU A 145 -10.27 -20.58 -4.33
C GLU A 145 -9.63 -21.42 -3.22
N ILE A 146 -9.80 -20.96 -1.98
CA ILE A 146 -9.32 -21.63 -0.79
C ILE A 146 -10.51 -22.13 0.02
N LEU A 147 -10.60 -23.44 0.17
CA LEU A 147 -11.66 -24.07 0.93
C LEU A 147 -11.45 -23.95 2.44
N VAL A 148 -12.51 -23.59 3.15
CA VAL A 148 -12.64 -23.70 4.60
C VAL A 148 -13.85 -24.58 4.87
N ASP A 149 -13.61 -25.85 5.22
CA ASP A 149 -14.68 -26.80 5.40
C ASP A 149 -15.34 -26.74 6.78
N ASN A 150 -16.46 -27.45 6.93
CA ASN A 150 -17.22 -27.49 8.17
C ASN A 150 -16.51 -28.20 9.35
N SER A 151 -15.36 -28.86 9.11
CA SER A 151 -14.50 -29.37 10.18
C SER A 151 -13.51 -28.31 10.70
N GLY A 152 -13.44 -27.16 10.00
CA GLY A 152 -12.48 -26.10 10.26
C GLY A 152 -11.12 -26.33 9.60
N PHE A 153 -11.03 -27.27 8.68
CA PHE A 153 -9.86 -27.42 7.84
C PHE A 153 -9.77 -26.27 6.85
N VAL A 154 -8.57 -25.74 6.63
CA VAL A 154 -8.27 -24.72 5.64
C VAL A 154 -7.29 -25.30 4.63
N THR A 155 -7.63 -25.24 3.34
CA THR A 155 -6.69 -25.63 2.29
C THR A 155 -5.41 -24.81 2.43
N PRO A 156 -4.23 -25.43 2.54
CA PRO A 156 -2.97 -24.71 2.61
C PRO A 156 -2.74 -23.87 1.35
N PHE A 157 -2.27 -22.64 1.53
CA PHE A 157 -1.95 -21.76 0.42
C PHE A 157 -0.81 -20.81 0.78
N ARG A 158 -0.21 -20.22 -0.26
CA ARG A 158 0.74 -19.12 -0.19
C ARG A 158 0.19 -17.96 -0.99
N TYR A 159 0.09 -16.81 -0.37
CA TYR A 159 -0.38 -15.57 -0.96
C TYR A 159 0.79 -14.62 -1.13
N GLN A 160 1.11 -14.28 -2.38
CA GLN A 160 2.19 -13.38 -2.75
C GLN A 160 1.62 -12.06 -3.24
N PHE A 161 2.17 -10.97 -2.74
CA PHE A 161 1.80 -9.62 -3.14
C PHE A 161 3.02 -8.72 -3.12
N ARG A 162 2.98 -7.65 -3.92
CA ARG A 162 4.10 -6.74 -4.11
C ARG A 162 3.63 -5.32 -4.35
N GLU A 163 4.51 -4.36 -4.11
CA GLU A 163 4.28 -2.98 -4.49
C GLU A 163 4.51 -2.80 -6.00
N ARG A 164 3.59 -2.11 -6.69
CA ARG A 164 3.67 -1.91 -8.15
C ARG A 164 4.90 -1.12 -8.59
N GLU A 165 5.34 -0.18 -7.74
CA GLU A 165 6.54 0.64 -8.00
C GLU A 165 7.85 -0.08 -7.68
N GLN A 166 7.81 -1.14 -6.84
CA GLN A 166 8.96 -1.92 -6.44
C GLN A 166 8.70 -3.43 -6.61
N PRO A 167 8.56 -3.91 -7.86
CA PRO A 167 8.14 -5.29 -8.14
C PRO A 167 9.18 -6.35 -7.72
N GLU A 168 10.40 -5.95 -7.38
CA GLU A 168 11.46 -6.84 -6.93
C GLU A 168 11.24 -7.32 -5.49
N GLU A 169 10.51 -6.53 -4.67
CA GLU A 169 10.16 -6.90 -3.30
C GLU A 169 8.80 -7.58 -3.23
N THR A 170 8.81 -8.89 -3.24
CA THR A 170 7.59 -9.69 -3.08
C THR A 170 7.44 -10.14 -1.64
N TRP A 171 6.29 -9.84 -1.06
CA TRP A 171 5.90 -10.30 0.27
C TRP A 171 5.08 -11.58 0.15
N GLU A 172 5.29 -12.51 1.06
CA GLU A 172 4.58 -13.76 1.06
C GLU A 172 3.93 -14.02 2.42
N ILE A 173 2.66 -14.41 2.37
CA ILE A 173 1.92 -14.90 3.52
C ILE A 173 1.55 -16.35 3.25
N ALA A 174 1.92 -17.25 4.13
CA ALA A 174 1.62 -18.67 4.01
C ALA A 174 0.75 -19.16 5.15
N THR A 175 -0.13 -20.12 4.85
CA THR A 175 -0.82 -20.88 5.89
C THR A 175 0.02 -22.07 6.32
N LYS A 176 0.07 -22.30 7.64
CA LYS A 176 0.81 -23.40 8.23
C LYS A 176 -0.11 -24.31 9.02
N GLY A 177 0.01 -25.60 8.70
CA GLY A 177 -0.79 -26.64 9.33
C GLY A 177 -2.27 -26.64 8.94
N LEU A 178 -2.99 -27.65 9.42
CA LEU A 178 -4.39 -27.91 9.06
C LEU A 178 -5.38 -26.86 9.57
N LEU A 179 -4.94 -26.03 10.52
CA LEU A 179 -5.79 -25.02 11.15
C LEU A 179 -5.65 -23.64 10.49
N GLY A 180 -4.97 -23.52 9.34
CA GLY A 180 -4.84 -22.26 8.62
C GLY A 180 -4.17 -21.15 9.44
N ARG A 181 -3.18 -21.47 10.28
CA ARG A 181 -2.36 -20.47 10.96
C ARG A 181 -1.58 -19.70 9.90
N VAL A 182 -1.64 -18.38 9.97
CA VAL A 182 -1.04 -17.50 8.97
C VAL A 182 0.30 -16.99 9.49
N GLU A 183 1.32 -17.07 8.66
CA GLU A 183 2.67 -16.55 8.95
C GLU A 183 3.15 -15.73 7.74
N MET A 184 3.85 -14.63 8.03
CA MET A 184 4.53 -13.85 7.00
C MET A 184 5.92 -14.43 6.76
N LEU A 185 6.23 -14.69 5.51
CA LEU A 185 7.57 -15.10 5.07
C LEU A 185 8.25 -13.88 4.44
N HIS A 186 9.42 -13.51 4.95
CA HIS A 186 10.18 -12.42 4.37
C HIS A 186 10.80 -12.83 3.03
N PRO A 187 10.88 -11.92 2.02
CA PRO A 187 11.31 -12.25 0.66
C PRO A 187 12.74 -12.79 0.54
N ASN A 188 13.55 -12.77 1.58
CA ASN A 188 14.96 -13.16 1.56
C ASN A 188 15.33 -14.28 2.55
N THR A 189 14.39 -15.04 3.07
CA THR A 189 14.70 -16.26 3.81
C THR A 189 14.67 -17.46 2.85
N GLU A 190 15.63 -17.49 1.92
CA GLU A 190 16.02 -18.75 1.32
C GLU A 190 16.51 -19.64 2.47
N ASP A 191 15.92 -20.82 2.54
CA ASP A 191 16.28 -21.87 3.48
C ASP A 191 17.79 -22.08 3.50
N SER A 192 18.43 -21.76 4.63
CA SER A 192 19.79 -22.15 4.95
C SER A 192 19.80 -23.40 5.80
#